data_8aa3efe1e8507a1754b8487de50c762e
#
_entry.id   8aa3efe1e8507a1754b8487de50c762e
#
_cell.length_a   1.000
_cell.length_b   1.000
_cell.length_c   1.000
_cell.angle_alpha   90.00
_cell.angle_beta   90.00
_cell.angle_gamma   90.00
#
_symmetry.space_group_name_H-M   'P 1'
#
loop_
_entity.id
_entity.type
_entity.pdbx_description
1 polymer ?
#
loop_
_entity_poly.entity_id
_entity_poly.type
_entity_poly.pdbx_seq_one_letter_code
_entity_poly.pdbx_strand_id
1 'polypeptide(L)'
;MIYDVAIVGAGVIGAMTARNLMRYKLKVCMLEKGNDVSVGASKANSGIIHGGFDPVPGTLKAKMNTLGVPLLYAAARELNVPHENNGSMVLAFGAEEEKTLYELKERGEKNGIKDIKVISGDEARKIEKNISPEATAALLCESSGIICPYQLTIAAAGNAMDNGAELKLNFNVSAIEKEDGVFTLTSDNGEKAFAHYVVNAAGAHSDEIADMAGDGFFKIIPRTGEYLLLDKTEGGKVTHTIFNVPTKEGKGILVSPTADHNLLLGPTAYVTDSPDDVKTTKDGLSAVGRLAKKSVPDVNLRSVITSFAGVRASEKDGDFIIKASDKTKGFVHAAAIDSPGLSSCAAIAVLVTDILKSVGLKLDLNPDFNPERKNTHAFSRMTTEEKDEYIKKHPEFGRIICRCEGISEGEIKEALELNPKPDDLDGIKRRVRAGMGRCQGGFCSPYVMRIISEQKSIPMEKITKKGEGSELLTGEAK
;
A
#
# COMPACT_ATOMS: atom_id res chain seq x y z
N MET A 1 -19.32 -13.79 -19.86
CA MET A 1 -18.06 -14.57 -19.63
C MET A 1 -18.08 -15.05 -18.20
N ILE A 2 -17.63 -16.28 -17.93
CA ILE A 2 -17.45 -16.79 -16.57
C ILE A 2 -15.94 -16.82 -16.30
N TYR A 3 -15.51 -16.20 -15.19
CA TYR A 3 -14.14 -16.22 -14.72
C TYR A 3 -13.86 -17.49 -13.90
N ASP A 4 -12.60 -17.93 -13.88
CA ASP A 4 -12.19 -18.97 -12.93
C ASP A 4 -12.21 -18.39 -11.52
N VAL A 5 -11.66 -17.17 -11.33
CA VAL A 5 -11.58 -16.48 -10.03
C VAL A 5 -11.99 -15.02 -10.17
N ALA A 6 -12.95 -14.56 -9.35
CA ALA A 6 -13.20 -13.15 -9.09
C ALA A 6 -12.60 -12.74 -7.75
N ILE A 7 -11.90 -11.62 -7.72
CA ILE A 7 -11.27 -11.05 -6.52
C ILE A 7 -12.00 -9.76 -6.17
N VAL A 8 -12.62 -9.69 -4.99
CA VAL A 8 -13.31 -8.50 -4.51
C VAL A 8 -12.31 -7.61 -3.77
N GLY A 9 -12.01 -6.45 -4.36
CA GLY A 9 -11.04 -5.48 -3.89
C GLY A 9 -9.72 -5.53 -4.65
N ALA A 10 -9.27 -4.38 -5.20
CA ALA A 10 -7.98 -4.18 -5.87
C ALA A 10 -6.99 -3.38 -4.99
N GLY A 11 -7.03 -3.59 -3.67
CA GLY A 11 -5.96 -3.25 -2.75
C GLY A 11 -4.76 -4.17 -2.91
N VAL A 12 -3.70 -3.96 -2.11
CA VAL A 12 -2.44 -4.72 -2.23
C VAL A 12 -2.63 -6.24 -2.15
N ILE A 13 -3.58 -6.72 -1.34
CA ILE A 13 -3.85 -8.16 -1.19
C ILE A 13 -4.49 -8.71 -2.46
N GLY A 14 -5.55 -8.06 -2.97
CA GLY A 14 -6.21 -8.50 -4.20
C GLY A 14 -5.29 -8.40 -5.42
N ALA A 15 -4.54 -7.30 -5.56
CA ALA A 15 -3.60 -7.09 -6.66
C ALA A 15 -2.47 -8.13 -6.68
N MET A 16 -1.85 -8.43 -5.52
CA MET A 16 -0.82 -9.46 -5.40
C MET A 16 -1.38 -10.87 -5.63
N THR A 17 -2.61 -11.14 -5.17
CA THR A 17 -3.31 -12.40 -5.43
C THR A 17 -3.59 -12.57 -6.92
N ALA A 18 -4.12 -11.55 -7.60
CA ALA A 18 -4.34 -11.57 -9.05
C ALA A 18 -3.03 -11.86 -9.79
N ARG A 19 -1.96 -11.11 -9.47
CA ARG A 19 -0.63 -11.31 -10.06
C ARG A 19 -0.12 -12.75 -9.86
N ASN A 20 -0.30 -13.33 -8.68
CA ASN A 20 0.14 -14.69 -8.42
C ASN A 20 -0.68 -15.73 -9.20
N LEU A 21 -1.99 -15.51 -9.34
CA LEU A 21 -2.88 -16.40 -10.11
C LEU A 21 -2.57 -16.37 -11.60
N MET A 22 -2.09 -15.25 -12.16
CA MET A 22 -1.72 -15.16 -13.59
C MET A 22 -0.48 -15.99 -13.96
N ARG A 23 0.25 -16.54 -12.98
CA ARG A 23 1.26 -17.59 -13.21
C ARG A 23 0.66 -18.89 -13.75
N TYR A 24 -0.66 -18.98 -13.72
CA TYR A 24 -1.42 -20.13 -14.20
C TYR A 24 -2.38 -19.72 -15.31
N LYS A 25 -2.81 -20.67 -16.14
CA LYS A 25 -3.75 -20.47 -17.24
C LYS A 25 -5.17 -20.28 -16.72
N LEU A 26 -5.44 -19.13 -16.11
CA LEU A 26 -6.70 -18.78 -15.48
C LEU A 26 -7.30 -17.49 -16.06
N LYS A 27 -8.62 -17.41 -16.04
CA LYS A 27 -9.37 -16.16 -16.27
C LYS A 27 -9.65 -15.51 -14.91
N VAL A 28 -8.95 -14.43 -14.60
CA VAL A 28 -9.05 -13.72 -13.33
C VAL A 28 -9.65 -12.33 -13.55
N CYS A 29 -10.57 -11.93 -12.65
CA CYS A 29 -11.12 -10.58 -12.63
C CYS A 29 -10.97 -9.96 -11.25
N MET A 30 -10.48 -8.74 -11.17
CA MET A 30 -10.51 -7.89 -9.98
C MET A 30 -11.72 -6.96 -10.05
N LEU A 31 -12.50 -6.90 -8.96
CA LEU A 31 -13.68 -6.03 -8.81
C LEU A 31 -13.35 -4.97 -7.76
N GLU A 32 -13.28 -3.70 -8.15
CA GLU A 32 -12.90 -2.58 -7.28
C GLU A 32 -14.02 -1.53 -7.22
N LYS A 33 -14.44 -1.18 -6.00
CA LYS A 33 -15.49 -0.17 -5.79
C LYS A 33 -15.05 1.24 -6.22
N GLY A 34 -13.77 1.53 -6.13
CA GLY A 34 -13.20 2.82 -6.49
C GLY A 34 -12.99 2.99 -7.99
N ASN A 35 -12.69 4.22 -8.38
CA ASN A 35 -12.36 4.59 -9.76
C ASN A 35 -10.89 4.29 -10.14
N ASP A 36 -10.11 3.75 -9.22
CA ASP A 36 -8.72 3.31 -9.46
C ASP A 36 -8.34 2.25 -8.41
N VAL A 37 -7.30 1.51 -8.66
CA VAL A 37 -6.69 0.59 -7.68
C VAL A 37 -5.97 1.35 -6.57
N SER A 38 -5.72 0.71 -5.44
CA SER A 38 -4.99 1.34 -4.32
C SER A 38 -5.67 2.59 -3.76
N VAL A 39 -6.98 2.64 -3.69
CA VAL A 39 -7.70 3.81 -3.17
C VAL A 39 -8.05 3.74 -1.68
N GLY A 40 -7.96 2.55 -1.07
CA GLY A 40 -8.17 2.31 0.37
C GLY A 40 -6.87 2.39 1.19
N ALA A 41 -6.74 1.50 2.19
CA ALA A 41 -5.59 1.41 3.10
C ALA A 41 -4.25 1.23 2.38
N SER A 42 -4.24 0.65 1.19
CA SER A 42 -3.03 0.38 0.41
C SER A 42 -2.28 1.65 -0.03
N LYS A 43 -2.94 2.81 -0.15
CA LYS A 43 -2.28 4.10 -0.41
C LYS A 43 -1.93 4.88 0.85
N ALA A 44 -2.52 4.53 2.00
CA ALA A 44 -2.51 5.34 3.22
C ALA A 44 -2.01 4.50 4.41
N ASN A 45 -0.74 4.13 4.36
CA ASN A 45 -0.03 3.38 5.39
C ASN A 45 1.43 3.86 5.49
N SER A 46 2.20 3.27 6.38
CA SER A 46 3.58 3.69 6.66
C SER A 46 4.60 3.27 5.59
N GLY A 47 4.24 2.39 4.64
CA GLY A 47 5.17 1.88 3.62
C GLY A 47 6.31 1.02 4.17
N ILE A 48 6.14 0.39 5.33
CA ILE A 48 7.19 -0.35 6.01
C ILE A 48 7.17 -1.82 5.61
N ILE A 49 8.35 -2.36 5.32
CA ILE A 49 8.62 -3.79 5.26
C ILE A 49 9.07 -4.19 6.67
N HIS A 50 8.11 -4.72 7.46
CA HIS A 50 8.37 -5.13 8.84
C HIS A 50 9.26 -6.37 8.90
N GLY A 51 10.30 -6.33 9.75
CA GLY A 51 11.26 -7.43 9.89
C GLY A 51 10.72 -8.72 10.54
N GLY A 52 9.50 -8.70 11.14
CA GLY A 52 8.84 -9.91 11.66
C GLY A 52 8.96 -10.13 13.17
N PHE A 53 9.53 -9.19 13.91
CA PHE A 53 9.73 -9.32 15.36
C PHE A 53 8.49 -8.99 16.21
N ASP A 54 7.55 -8.20 15.68
CA ASP A 54 6.40 -7.70 16.43
C ASP A 54 5.23 -8.71 16.52
N PRO A 55 4.85 -9.49 15.47
CA PRO A 55 3.75 -10.42 15.55
C PRO A 55 4.00 -11.56 16.56
N VAL A 56 2.93 -11.97 17.25
CA VAL A 56 3.00 -13.08 18.23
C VAL A 56 3.36 -14.39 17.52
N PRO A 57 4.36 -15.15 18.01
CA PRO A 57 4.74 -16.43 17.43
C PRO A 57 3.56 -17.41 17.33
N GLY A 58 3.47 -18.12 16.21
CA GLY A 58 2.40 -19.08 15.94
C GLY A 58 1.16 -18.51 15.24
N THR A 59 1.04 -17.17 15.15
CA THR A 59 -0.06 -16.52 14.43
C THR A 59 0.17 -16.53 12.92
N LEU A 60 -0.91 -16.33 12.13
CA LEU A 60 -0.80 -16.12 10.68
C LEU A 60 -0.01 -14.83 10.36
N LYS A 61 -0.17 -13.78 11.17
CA LYS A 61 0.62 -12.56 11.06
C LYS A 61 2.13 -12.84 11.10
N ALA A 62 2.59 -13.62 12.08
CA ALA A 62 4.01 -13.98 12.22
C ALA A 62 4.48 -14.80 11.02
N LYS A 63 3.74 -15.85 10.66
CA LYS A 63 4.07 -16.73 9.53
C LYS A 63 4.10 -15.98 8.20
N MET A 64 3.06 -15.19 7.91
CA MET A 64 2.97 -14.48 6.63
C MET A 64 3.97 -13.33 6.54
N ASN A 65 4.31 -12.66 7.63
CA ASN A 65 5.34 -11.62 7.63
C ASN A 65 6.72 -12.22 7.33
N THR A 66 7.12 -13.26 8.06
CA THR A 66 8.44 -13.89 7.88
C THR A 66 8.63 -14.44 6.47
N LEU A 67 7.62 -15.15 5.93
CA LEU A 67 7.64 -15.63 4.55
C LEU A 67 7.51 -14.50 3.52
N GLY A 68 6.80 -13.45 3.88
CA GLY A 68 6.46 -12.35 2.98
C GLY A 68 7.62 -11.45 2.64
N VAL A 69 8.51 -11.14 3.60
CA VAL A 69 9.61 -10.18 3.40
C VAL A 69 10.50 -10.53 2.20
N PRO A 70 11.09 -11.72 2.07
CA PRO A 70 11.92 -12.05 0.92
C PRO A 70 11.13 -12.07 -0.40
N LEU A 71 9.89 -12.54 -0.37
CA LEU A 71 9.01 -12.56 -1.55
C LEU A 71 8.61 -11.15 -1.99
N LEU A 72 8.40 -10.23 -1.04
CA LEU A 72 8.07 -8.84 -1.32
C LEU A 72 9.25 -8.10 -1.96
N TYR A 73 10.48 -8.29 -1.45
CA TYR A 73 11.67 -7.72 -2.07
C TYR A 73 11.89 -8.26 -3.48
N ALA A 74 11.63 -9.55 -3.73
CA ALA A 74 11.68 -10.12 -5.07
C ALA A 74 10.64 -9.49 -6.00
N ALA A 75 9.38 -9.41 -5.56
CA ALA A 75 8.30 -8.78 -6.30
C ALA A 75 8.55 -7.28 -6.56
N ALA A 76 9.11 -6.55 -5.59
CA ALA A 76 9.43 -5.13 -5.74
C ALA A 76 10.48 -4.90 -6.85
N ARG A 77 11.48 -5.80 -6.96
CA ARG A 77 12.47 -5.75 -8.07
C ARG A 77 11.84 -6.07 -9.42
N GLU A 78 11.09 -7.17 -9.52
CA GLU A 78 10.39 -7.57 -10.76
C GLU A 78 9.43 -6.48 -11.27
N LEU A 79 8.76 -5.80 -10.33
CA LEU A 79 7.78 -4.75 -10.61
C LEU A 79 8.40 -3.34 -10.72
N ASN A 80 9.70 -3.18 -10.51
CA ASN A 80 10.39 -1.90 -10.49
C ASN A 80 9.82 -0.87 -9.49
N VAL A 81 9.34 -1.34 -8.34
CA VAL A 81 8.78 -0.49 -7.29
C VAL A 81 9.89 0.12 -6.43
N PRO A 82 9.87 1.43 -6.13
CA PRO A 82 10.83 2.05 -5.22
C PRO A 82 10.75 1.41 -3.83
N HIS A 83 11.89 0.91 -3.35
CA HIS A 83 12.05 0.29 -2.03
C HIS A 83 13.50 0.37 -1.57
N GLU A 84 13.71 0.29 -0.26
CA GLU A 84 15.03 0.25 0.36
C GLU A 84 15.03 -0.75 1.52
N ASN A 85 16.11 -1.51 1.67
CA ASN A 85 16.38 -2.30 2.86
C ASN A 85 17.21 -1.44 3.83
N ASN A 86 16.53 -0.52 4.50
CA ASN A 86 17.16 0.49 5.34
C ASN A 86 17.15 0.16 6.85
N GLY A 87 16.62 -1.00 7.23
CA GLY A 87 16.52 -1.42 8.61
C GLY A 87 15.49 -0.63 9.46
N SER A 88 15.35 -1.06 10.70
CA SER A 88 14.51 -0.35 11.68
C SER A 88 15.09 -0.40 13.08
N MET A 89 14.77 0.61 13.91
CA MET A 89 15.12 0.69 15.32
C MET A 89 13.87 0.93 16.17
N VAL A 90 13.70 0.17 17.26
CA VAL A 90 12.73 0.47 18.32
C VAL A 90 13.49 1.08 19.49
N LEU A 91 13.23 2.34 19.82
CA LEU A 91 13.93 3.06 20.89
C LEU A 91 13.26 2.80 22.25
N ALA A 92 14.07 2.62 23.29
CA ALA A 92 13.64 2.59 24.69
C ALA A 92 14.17 3.80 25.46
N PHE A 93 13.37 4.27 26.43
CA PHE A 93 13.62 5.42 27.28
C PHE A 93 13.52 4.99 28.74
N GLY A 94 14.52 4.20 29.21
CA GLY A 94 14.62 3.70 30.57
C GLY A 94 14.34 2.19 30.72
N ALA A 95 14.63 1.68 31.91
CA ALA A 95 14.71 0.25 32.20
C ALA A 95 13.43 -0.56 31.90
N GLU A 96 12.23 0.05 32.08
CA GLU A 96 10.98 -0.66 31.81
C GLU A 96 10.75 -0.84 30.28
N GLU A 97 11.07 0.19 29.48
CA GLU A 97 10.97 0.09 28.02
C GLU A 97 12.07 -0.86 27.45
N GLU A 98 13.25 -0.91 28.08
CA GLU A 98 14.32 -1.86 27.70
C GLU A 98 13.88 -3.32 27.87
N LYS A 99 13.12 -3.67 28.91
CA LYS A 99 12.56 -5.03 29.05
C LYS A 99 11.73 -5.43 27.84
N THR A 100 10.91 -4.50 27.34
CA THR A 100 10.09 -4.72 26.15
C THR A 100 10.96 -4.97 24.91
N LEU A 101 12.13 -4.32 24.77
CA LEU A 101 13.05 -4.62 23.66
C LEU A 101 13.54 -6.06 23.69
N TYR A 102 13.86 -6.61 24.88
CA TYR A 102 14.27 -8.01 25.02
C TYR A 102 13.11 -8.98 24.71
N GLU A 103 11.89 -8.65 25.14
CA GLU A 103 10.69 -9.43 24.79
C GLU A 103 10.45 -9.45 23.28
N LEU A 104 10.58 -8.30 22.59
CA LEU A 104 10.47 -8.20 21.14
C LEU A 104 11.59 -8.97 20.44
N LYS A 105 12.82 -8.92 20.96
CA LYS A 105 13.96 -9.71 20.45
C LYS A 105 13.66 -11.20 20.53
N GLU A 106 13.27 -11.69 21.71
CA GLU A 106 12.92 -13.11 21.92
C GLU A 106 11.79 -13.55 20.98
N ARG A 107 10.77 -12.70 20.81
CA ARG A 107 9.66 -12.92 19.89
C ARG A 107 10.14 -13.02 18.44
N GLY A 108 11.01 -12.10 18.02
CA GLY A 108 11.62 -12.10 16.69
C GLY A 108 12.45 -13.37 16.44
N GLU A 109 13.27 -13.79 17.40
CA GLU A 109 14.05 -15.03 17.32
C GLU A 109 13.15 -16.27 17.20
N LYS A 110 12.03 -16.34 17.96
CA LYS A 110 11.03 -17.40 17.83
C LYS A 110 10.32 -17.40 16.46
N ASN A 111 10.17 -16.24 15.84
CA ASN A 111 9.66 -16.09 14.46
C ASN A 111 10.72 -16.39 13.39
N GLY A 112 11.98 -16.70 13.78
CA GLY A 112 13.05 -17.07 12.87
C GLY A 112 13.89 -15.89 12.35
N ILE A 113 13.76 -14.69 12.94
CA ILE A 113 14.55 -13.51 12.56
C ILE A 113 15.94 -13.61 13.17
N LYS A 114 16.99 -13.54 12.34
CA LYS A 114 18.39 -13.77 12.75
C LYS A 114 19.19 -12.48 12.96
N ASP A 115 18.79 -11.41 12.32
CA ASP A 115 19.48 -10.11 12.24
C ASP A 115 18.86 -9.08 13.19
N ILE A 116 18.44 -9.54 14.38
CA ILE A 116 17.81 -8.71 15.41
C ILE A 116 18.69 -8.67 16.66
N LYS A 117 19.00 -7.47 17.15
CA LYS A 117 19.84 -7.27 18.32
C LYS A 117 19.43 -6.04 19.13
N VAL A 118 19.57 -6.14 20.46
CA VAL A 118 19.47 -4.99 21.35
C VAL A 118 20.86 -4.36 21.46
N ILE A 119 20.94 -3.05 21.25
CA ILE A 119 22.15 -2.23 21.33
C ILE A 119 21.94 -1.09 22.34
N SER A 120 23.02 -0.55 22.88
CA SER A 120 22.95 0.60 23.78
C SER A 120 22.52 1.87 23.04
N GLY A 121 22.00 2.87 23.79
CA GLY A 121 21.65 4.17 23.22
C GLY A 121 22.82 4.87 22.54
N ASP A 122 24.04 4.69 23.08
CA ASP A 122 25.28 5.25 22.49
C ASP A 122 25.63 4.59 21.14
N GLU A 123 25.47 3.28 21.03
CA GLU A 123 25.63 2.57 19.77
C GLU A 123 24.55 2.97 18.75
N ALA A 124 23.29 3.09 19.19
CA ALA A 124 22.21 3.53 18.34
C ALA A 124 22.46 4.95 17.79
N ARG A 125 22.98 5.89 18.60
CA ARG A 125 23.33 7.25 18.18
C ARG A 125 24.53 7.30 17.22
N LYS A 126 25.42 6.33 17.25
CA LYS A 126 26.50 6.22 16.24
C LYS A 126 25.94 5.86 14.86
N ILE A 127 24.88 5.06 14.82
CA ILE A 127 24.19 4.66 13.58
C ILE A 127 23.26 5.76 13.12
N GLU A 128 22.38 6.27 14.03
CA GLU A 128 21.38 7.32 13.78
C GLU A 128 21.66 8.55 14.65
N LYS A 129 22.37 9.52 14.10
CA LYS A 129 22.87 10.68 14.84
C LYS A 129 21.77 11.61 15.39
N ASN A 130 20.59 11.58 14.76
CA ASN A 130 19.49 12.51 15.06
C ASN A 130 18.43 11.92 16.01
N ILE A 131 18.61 10.70 16.52
CA ILE A 131 17.72 10.17 17.55
C ILE A 131 17.96 10.86 18.90
N SER A 132 16.96 10.80 19.76
CA SER A 132 16.97 11.43 21.08
C SER A 132 18.22 11.03 21.89
N PRO A 133 18.90 12.00 22.53
CA PRO A 133 19.98 11.72 23.48
C PRO A 133 19.50 10.95 24.72
N GLU A 134 18.18 10.99 25.02
CA GLU A 134 17.58 10.30 26.16
C GLU A 134 17.30 8.81 25.88
N ALA A 135 17.48 8.34 24.64
CA ALA A 135 17.32 6.92 24.31
C ALA A 135 18.42 6.10 25.02
N THR A 136 18.00 5.13 25.85
CA THR A 136 18.90 4.30 26.68
C THR A 136 19.33 3.03 25.94
N ALA A 137 18.45 2.48 25.08
CA ALA A 137 18.72 1.31 24.25
C ALA A 137 17.89 1.35 22.96
N ALA A 138 18.23 0.48 22.02
CA ALA A 138 17.45 0.27 20.81
C ALA A 138 17.45 -1.21 20.40
N LEU A 139 16.33 -1.70 19.85
CA LEU A 139 16.24 -2.96 19.12
C LEU A 139 16.45 -2.66 17.64
N LEU A 140 17.56 -3.12 17.08
CA LEU A 140 17.91 -3.01 15.67
C LEU A 140 17.49 -4.28 14.93
N CYS A 141 16.80 -4.12 13.78
CA CYS A 141 16.44 -5.21 12.85
C CYS A 141 16.84 -4.79 11.43
N GLU A 142 17.84 -5.47 10.87
CA GLU A 142 18.46 -5.07 9.59
C GLU A 142 17.64 -5.52 8.37
N SER A 143 16.83 -6.58 8.46
CA SER A 143 15.96 -7.07 7.38
C SER A 143 14.71 -6.23 7.13
N SER A 144 14.41 -5.29 8.01
CA SER A 144 13.33 -4.32 7.81
C SER A 144 13.65 -3.36 6.67
N GLY A 145 12.62 -2.72 6.11
CA GLY A 145 12.82 -1.76 5.04
C GLY A 145 11.62 -0.87 4.80
N ILE A 146 11.68 -0.11 3.71
CA ILE A 146 10.60 0.75 3.24
C ILE A 146 10.29 0.46 1.78
N ILE A 147 9.03 0.67 1.38
CA ILE A 147 8.53 0.51 0.02
C ILE A 147 7.44 1.52 -0.27
N CYS A 148 7.31 1.95 -1.53
CA CYS A 148 6.19 2.78 -1.95
C CYS A 148 4.91 1.91 -2.05
N PRO A 149 3.94 2.01 -1.10
CA PRO A 149 2.86 1.04 -0.98
C PRO A 149 1.81 1.15 -2.09
N TYR A 150 1.50 2.37 -2.55
CA TYR A 150 0.56 2.58 -3.64
C TYR A 150 1.16 2.17 -4.99
N GLN A 151 2.45 2.40 -5.23
CA GLN A 151 3.11 1.94 -6.45
C GLN A 151 3.23 0.41 -6.49
N LEU A 152 3.48 -0.25 -5.35
CA LEU A 152 3.43 -1.70 -5.28
C LEU A 152 2.07 -2.25 -5.72
N THR A 153 0.99 -1.67 -5.19
CA THR A 153 -0.38 -2.10 -5.52
C THR A 153 -0.70 -1.88 -7.00
N ILE A 154 -0.40 -0.67 -7.53
CA ILE A 154 -0.62 -0.31 -8.94
C ILE A 154 0.22 -1.23 -9.85
N ALA A 155 1.47 -1.46 -9.49
CA ALA A 155 2.36 -2.30 -10.29
C ALA A 155 1.92 -3.77 -10.29
N ALA A 156 1.47 -4.30 -9.15
CA ALA A 156 0.96 -5.67 -9.05
C ALA A 156 -0.33 -5.86 -9.86
N ALA A 157 -1.29 -4.94 -9.73
CA ALA A 157 -2.53 -4.97 -10.51
C ALA A 157 -2.24 -4.84 -12.01
N GLY A 158 -1.38 -3.89 -12.39
CA GLY A 158 -0.99 -3.69 -13.79
C GLY A 158 -0.26 -4.90 -14.37
N ASN A 159 0.66 -5.52 -13.63
CA ASN A 159 1.32 -6.75 -14.09
C ASN A 159 0.32 -7.91 -14.23
N ALA A 160 -0.67 -8.03 -13.33
CA ALA A 160 -1.74 -9.01 -13.50
C ALA A 160 -2.53 -8.75 -14.80
N MET A 161 -2.87 -7.49 -15.10
CA MET A 161 -3.57 -7.11 -16.33
C MET A 161 -2.71 -7.34 -17.58
N ASP A 162 -1.42 -7.03 -17.53
CA ASP A 162 -0.47 -7.24 -18.64
C ASP A 162 -0.32 -8.75 -18.95
N ASN A 163 -0.61 -9.63 -17.98
CA ASN A 163 -0.67 -11.08 -18.12
C ASN A 163 -2.10 -11.63 -18.32
N GLY A 164 -3.10 -10.77 -18.60
CA GLY A 164 -4.44 -11.17 -19.02
C GLY A 164 -5.53 -11.13 -17.97
N ALA A 165 -5.28 -10.65 -16.73
CA ALA A 165 -6.34 -10.40 -15.76
C ALA A 165 -7.20 -9.20 -16.19
N GLU A 166 -8.50 -9.24 -15.90
CA GLU A 166 -9.40 -8.12 -16.08
C GLU A 166 -9.53 -7.31 -14.79
N LEU A 167 -9.78 -6.01 -14.92
CA LEU A 167 -10.08 -5.10 -13.83
C LEU A 167 -11.38 -4.35 -14.14
N LYS A 168 -12.35 -4.46 -13.22
CA LYS A 168 -13.59 -3.67 -13.24
C LYS A 168 -13.54 -2.66 -12.12
N LEU A 169 -13.44 -1.40 -12.47
CA LEU A 169 -13.51 -0.23 -11.58
C LEU A 169 -14.95 0.24 -11.42
N ASN A 170 -15.23 1.01 -10.36
CA ASN A 170 -16.58 1.45 -10.01
C ASN A 170 -17.57 0.27 -9.86
N PHE A 171 -17.07 -0.89 -9.51
CA PHE A 171 -17.82 -2.11 -9.28
C PHE A 171 -17.95 -2.36 -7.77
N ASN A 172 -18.86 -1.65 -7.12
CA ASN A 172 -19.15 -1.82 -5.70
C ASN A 172 -20.09 -3.01 -5.52
N VAL A 173 -19.56 -4.16 -5.07
CA VAL A 173 -20.34 -5.39 -4.87
C VAL A 173 -21.43 -5.14 -3.84
N SER A 174 -22.69 -5.33 -4.21
CA SER A 174 -23.89 -5.16 -3.39
C SER A 174 -24.63 -6.47 -3.11
N ALA A 175 -24.40 -7.51 -3.92
CA ALA A 175 -24.95 -8.84 -3.70
C ALA A 175 -24.02 -9.93 -4.24
N ILE A 176 -24.02 -11.07 -3.57
CA ILE A 176 -23.34 -12.30 -3.99
C ILE A 176 -24.32 -13.46 -3.90
N GLU A 177 -24.59 -14.09 -5.02
CA GLU A 177 -25.45 -15.26 -5.14
C GLU A 177 -24.64 -16.41 -5.71
N LYS A 178 -25.05 -17.66 -5.41
CA LYS A 178 -24.41 -18.85 -5.98
C LYS A 178 -25.46 -19.83 -6.45
N GLU A 179 -25.41 -20.18 -7.73
CA GLU A 179 -26.29 -21.15 -8.36
C GLU A 179 -25.47 -22.08 -9.28
N ASP A 180 -25.72 -23.37 -9.24
CA ASP A 180 -25.06 -24.40 -10.07
C ASP A 180 -23.52 -24.31 -10.08
N GLY A 181 -22.94 -23.93 -8.96
CA GLY A 181 -21.47 -23.83 -8.81
C GLY A 181 -20.86 -22.54 -9.34
N VAL A 182 -21.65 -21.60 -9.84
CA VAL A 182 -21.22 -20.30 -10.34
C VAL A 182 -21.70 -19.20 -9.39
N PHE A 183 -20.77 -18.32 -9.00
CA PHE A 183 -21.09 -17.10 -8.28
C PHE A 183 -21.52 -16.00 -9.25
N THR A 184 -22.57 -15.29 -8.87
CA THR A 184 -23.00 -14.03 -9.49
C THR A 184 -22.73 -12.91 -8.51
N LEU A 185 -21.78 -12.02 -8.84
CA LEU A 185 -21.49 -10.82 -8.07
C LEU A 185 -22.17 -9.64 -8.78
N THR A 186 -23.08 -8.97 -8.08
CA THR A 186 -23.83 -7.83 -8.61
C THR A 186 -23.33 -6.55 -7.96
N SER A 187 -23.03 -5.53 -8.75
CA SER A 187 -22.67 -4.20 -8.27
C SER A 187 -23.92 -3.36 -7.95
N ASP A 188 -23.73 -2.28 -7.20
CA ASP A 188 -24.80 -1.33 -6.87
C ASP A 188 -25.41 -0.62 -8.08
N ASN A 189 -24.69 -0.51 -9.20
CA ASN A 189 -25.18 0.00 -10.48
C ASN A 189 -25.85 -1.08 -11.37
N GLY A 190 -25.96 -2.34 -10.87
CA GLY A 190 -26.59 -3.47 -11.56
C GLY A 190 -25.69 -4.24 -12.54
N GLU A 191 -24.40 -3.90 -12.66
CA GLU A 191 -23.46 -4.69 -13.45
C GLU A 191 -23.21 -6.04 -12.77
N LYS A 192 -22.97 -7.10 -13.56
CA LYS A 192 -22.76 -8.46 -13.06
C LYS A 192 -21.41 -9.04 -13.50
N ALA A 193 -20.79 -9.77 -12.60
CA ALA A 193 -19.63 -10.61 -12.86
C ALA A 193 -19.91 -12.05 -12.41
N PHE A 194 -19.42 -13.03 -13.18
CA PHE A 194 -19.68 -14.46 -12.92
C PHE A 194 -18.35 -15.18 -12.73
N ALA A 195 -18.23 -16.01 -11.67
CA ALA A 195 -17.01 -16.73 -11.38
C ALA A 195 -17.27 -18.10 -10.72
N HIS A 196 -16.34 -19.04 -10.90
CA HIS A 196 -16.37 -20.33 -10.20
C HIS A 196 -15.84 -20.21 -8.76
N TYR A 197 -14.89 -19.34 -8.51
CA TYR A 197 -14.30 -19.05 -7.21
C TYR A 197 -14.30 -17.55 -6.93
N VAL A 198 -14.45 -17.20 -5.65
CA VAL A 198 -14.39 -15.80 -5.20
C VAL A 198 -13.36 -15.67 -4.09
N VAL A 199 -12.51 -14.63 -4.18
CA VAL A 199 -11.59 -14.22 -3.12
C VAL A 199 -12.10 -12.91 -2.52
N ASN A 200 -12.38 -12.91 -1.23
CA ASN A 200 -12.72 -11.71 -0.47
C ASN A 200 -11.44 -11.02 0.01
N ALA A 201 -11.01 -9.98 -0.70
CA ALA A 201 -9.87 -9.11 -0.37
C ALA A 201 -10.32 -7.64 -0.19
N ALA A 202 -11.56 -7.44 0.30
CA ALA A 202 -12.22 -6.13 0.38
C ALA A 202 -11.73 -5.23 1.54
N GLY A 203 -10.64 -5.62 2.23
CA GLY A 203 -10.02 -4.79 3.27
C GLY A 203 -10.98 -4.45 4.41
N ALA A 204 -11.22 -3.17 4.65
CA ALA A 204 -12.07 -2.69 5.74
C ALA A 204 -13.58 -3.01 5.56
N HIS A 205 -14.00 -3.51 4.39
CA HIS A 205 -15.37 -3.97 4.09
C HIS A 205 -15.45 -5.50 3.93
N SER A 206 -14.42 -6.24 4.35
CA SER A 206 -14.37 -7.69 4.12
C SER A 206 -15.42 -8.49 4.91
N ASP A 207 -15.89 -7.98 6.02
CA ASP A 207 -17.00 -8.60 6.76
C ASP A 207 -18.36 -8.42 6.07
N GLU A 208 -18.60 -7.27 5.43
CA GLU A 208 -19.80 -7.04 4.61
C GLU A 208 -19.85 -8.01 3.41
N ILE A 209 -18.72 -8.20 2.74
CA ILE A 209 -18.59 -9.17 1.63
C ILE A 209 -18.76 -10.62 2.13
N ALA A 210 -18.29 -10.93 3.34
CA ALA A 210 -18.50 -12.26 3.96
C ALA A 210 -19.98 -12.47 4.29
N ASP A 211 -20.67 -11.46 4.82
CA ASP A 211 -22.12 -11.52 5.10
C ASP A 211 -22.92 -11.76 3.80
N MET A 212 -22.61 -11.03 2.71
CA MET A 212 -23.24 -11.21 1.40
C MET A 212 -23.05 -12.61 0.83
N ALA A 213 -21.91 -13.25 1.10
CA ALA A 213 -21.61 -14.63 0.68
C ALA A 213 -22.23 -15.70 1.61
N GLY A 214 -22.97 -15.31 2.66
CA GLY A 214 -23.58 -16.21 3.63
C GLY A 214 -22.59 -16.78 4.67
N ASP A 215 -21.40 -16.21 4.82
CA ASP A 215 -20.35 -16.66 5.75
C ASP A 215 -19.83 -15.56 6.68
N GLY A 216 -20.75 -14.77 7.23
CA GLY A 216 -20.46 -13.71 8.19
C GLY A 216 -20.17 -14.23 9.60
N PHE A 217 -18.92 -14.58 9.90
CA PHE A 217 -18.49 -15.09 11.21
C PHE A 217 -17.56 -14.13 11.96
N PHE A 218 -17.15 -13.04 11.34
CA PHE A 218 -16.27 -12.03 11.92
C PHE A 218 -16.80 -10.61 11.64
N LYS A 219 -16.28 -9.62 12.39
CA LYS A 219 -16.54 -8.21 12.15
C LYS A 219 -15.23 -7.43 12.12
N ILE A 220 -15.14 -6.51 11.18
CA ILE A 220 -14.01 -5.58 11.12
C ILE A 220 -14.22 -4.47 12.15
N ILE A 221 -13.16 -4.23 12.91
CA ILE A 221 -13.03 -3.09 13.82
C ILE A 221 -12.13 -2.08 13.12
N PRO A 222 -12.69 -1.06 12.44
CA PRO A 222 -11.88 -0.11 11.71
C PRO A 222 -11.05 0.74 12.66
N ARG A 223 -9.73 0.83 12.40
CA ARG A 223 -8.79 1.62 13.20
C ARG A 223 -8.08 2.63 12.33
N THR A 224 -8.30 3.89 12.61
CA THR A 224 -7.69 5.01 11.87
C THR A 224 -6.28 5.30 12.37
N GLY A 225 -5.38 5.53 11.42
CA GLY A 225 -4.03 6.04 11.65
C GLY A 225 -3.80 7.30 10.85
N GLU A 226 -3.49 8.39 11.53
CA GLU A 226 -3.21 9.70 10.94
C GLU A 226 -1.71 9.92 10.81
N TYR A 227 -1.31 10.60 9.74
CA TYR A 227 0.08 10.82 9.38
C TYR A 227 0.35 12.28 9.01
N LEU A 228 1.58 12.72 9.26
CA LEU A 228 2.18 13.93 8.70
C LEU A 228 3.27 13.53 7.71
N LEU A 229 3.21 14.06 6.49
CA LEU A 229 4.27 13.90 5.50
C LEU A 229 5.04 15.21 5.36
N LEU A 230 6.36 15.15 5.53
CA LEU A 230 7.26 16.28 5.44
C LEU A 230 7.96 16.32 4.07
N ASP A 231 8.38 17.50 3.69
CA ASP A 231 9.15 17.77 2.48
C ASP A 231 10.45 16.94 2.43
N LYS A 232 10.97 16.71 1.22
CA LYS A 232 12.22 15.98 0.99
C LYS A 232 13.45 16.61 1.68
N THR A 233 13.38 17.89 2.03
CA THR A 233 14.42 18.54 2.84
C THR A 233 14.60 17.94 4.22
N GLU A 234 13.58 17.23 4.73
CA GLU A 234 13.63 16.46 5.98
C GLU A 234 13.90 14.96 5.75
N GLY A 235 13.86 14.48 4.51
CA GLY A 235 13.93 13.05 4.17
C GLY A 235 15.19 12.34 4.66
N GLY A 236 16.32 13.05 4.74
CA GLY A 236 17.58 12.54 5.27
C GLY A 236 17.75 12.69 6.79
N LYS A 237 16.70 13.06 7.54
CA LYS A 237 16.77 13.26 8.98
C LYS A 237 17.12 11.97 9.73
N VAL A 238 16.60 10.84 9.28
CA VAL A 238 16.95 9.48 9.72
C VAL A 238 17.12 8.59 8.50
N THR A 239 17.95 7.55 8.64
CA THR A 239 18.18 6.56 7.58
C THR A 239 17.37 5.28 7.83
N HIS A 240 17.17 4.89 9.08
CA HIS A 240 16.34 3.77 9.51
C HIS A 240 14.91 4.22 9.84
N THR A 241 13.97 3.28 9.83
CA THR A 241 12.66 3.53 10.44
C THR A 241 12.77 3.49 11.95
N ILE A 242 12.46 4.60 12.62
CA ILE A 242 12.54 4.74 14.07
C ILE A 242 11.16 4.56 14.69
N PHE A 243 11.02 3.59 15.59
CA PHE A 243 9.82 3.32 16.38
C PHE A 243 10.05 3.68 17.84
N ASN A 244 8.96 3.94 18.57
CA ASN A 244 8.94 3.85 20.01
C ASN A 244 8.51 2.43 20.45
N VAL A 245 8.83 2.05 21.68
CA VAL A 245 8.29 0.83 22.28
C VAL A 245 6.77 0.84 22.19
N PRO A 246 6.12 -0.29 21.82
CA PRO A 246 4.67 -0.40 21.79
C PRO A 246 4.04 -0.10 23.14
N THR A 247 2.93 0.63 23.13
CA THR A 247 2.10 0.91 24.31
C THR A 247 0.77 0.16 24.20
N LYS A 248 -0.07 0.25 25.25
CA LYS A 248 -1.45 -0.29 25.21
C LYS A 248 -2.30 0.34 24.10
N GLU A 249 -1.92 1.55 23.65
CA GLU A 249 -2.61 2.30 22.59
C GLU A 249 -2.13 1.93 21.17
N GLY A 250 -1.06 1.13 21.02
CA GLY A 250 -0.52 0.66 19.74
C GLY A 250 1.00 0.69 19.66
N LYS A 251 1.53 0.55 18.41
CA LYS A 251 2.96 0.47 18.12
C LYS A 251 3.75 1.78 18.33
N GLY A 252 3.11 2.84 18.80
CA GLY A 252 3.69 4.17 18.93
C GLY A 252 3.81 4.91 17.58
N ILE A 253 4.16 6.21 17.68
CA ILE A 253 4.44 7.04 16.50
C ILE A 253 5.84 6.71 15.99
N LEU A 254 5.95 6.51 14.69
CA LEU A 254 7.23 6.32 14.03
C LEU A 254 7.72 7.59 13.34
N VAL A 255 9.02 7.64 13.09
CA VAL A 255 9.70 8.58 12.20
C VAL A 255 10.42 7.74 11.15
N SER A 256 10.05 7.86 9.88
CA SER A 256 10.59 7.01 8.82
C SER A 256 10.88 7.81 7.56
N PRO A 257 11.99 7.57 6.89
CA PRO A 257 12.13 8.01 5.50
C PRO A 257 11.08 7.29 4.66
N THR A 258 10.75 7.82 3.50
CA THR A 258 9.94 7.13 2.49
C THR A 258 10.82 6.75 1.31
N ALA A 259 10.40 5.75 0.53
CA ALA A 259 11.10 5.35 -0.70
C ALA A 259 11.24 6.48 -1.75
N ASP A 260 10.51 7.57 -1.56
CA ASP A 260 10.57 8.80 -2.38
C ASP A 260 11.31 9.95 -1.67
N HIS A 261 12.06 9.65 -0.60
CA HIS A 261 12.91 10.59 0.15
C HIS A 261 12.16 11.71 0.89
N ASN A 262 10.89 11.53 1.23
CA ASN A 262 10.18 12.36 2.20
C ASN A 262 10.41 11.83 3.62
N LEU A 263 10.03 12.58 4.67
CA LEU A 263 9.95 12.08 6.03
C LEU A 263 8.49 11.90 6.42
N LEU A 264 8.14 10.70 6.92
CA LEU A 264 6.81 10.35 7.37
C LEU A 264 6.78 10.24 8.89
N LEU A 265 5.80 10.88 9.52
CA LEU A 265 5.52 10.78 10.95
C LEU A 265 4.14 10.19 11.17
N GLY A 266 4.00 9.33 12.14
CA GLY A 266 2.73 8.64 12.45
C GLY A 266 2.92 7.14 12.55
N PRO A 267 1.86 6.38 12.59
CA PRO A 267 0.47 6.81 12.69
C PRO A 267 -0.06 6.95 14.13
N THR A 268 -1.20 7.62 14.28
CA THR A 268 -2.08 7.40 15.43
C THR A 268 -2.75 6.03 15.34
N ALA A 269 -3.45 5.60 16.40
CA ALA A 269 -4.21 4.35 16.39
C ALA A 269 -5.44 4.48 17.29
N TYR A 270 -6.59 4.77 16.69
CA TYR A 270 -7.88 4.80 17.41
C TYR A 270 -8.97 4.13 16.59
N VAL A 271 -9.97 3.59 17.29
CA VAL A 271 -11.14 2.99 16.66
C VAL A 271 -12.00 4.10 16.06
N THR A 272 -12.52 3.87 14.87
CA THR A 272 -13.49 4.75 14.20
C THR A 272 -14.80 4.00 13.94
N ASP A 273 -15.89 4.73 13.83
CA ASP A 273 -17.22 4.16 13.61
C ASP A 273 -17.46 3.75 12.13
N SER A 274 -16.62 4.24 11.21
CA SER A 274 -16.78 3.97 9.78
C SER A 274 -15.48 3.50 9.14
N PRO A 275 -15.52 2.44 8.32
CA PRO A 275 -14.38 1.98 7.53
C PRO A 275 -13.94 2.99 6.44
N ASP A 276 -14.77 3.99 6.13
CA ASP A 276 -14.48 5.04 5.14
C ASP A 276 -14.06 6.38 5.79
N ASP A 277 -13.94 6.46 7.13
CA ASP A 277 -13.51 7.69 7.81
C ASP A 277 -11.99 7.88 7.74
N VAL A 278 -11.58 8.62 6.71
CA VAL A 278 -10.18 8.98 6.43
C VAL A 278 -9.86 10.44 6.79
N LYS A 279 -10.64 11.04 7.68
CA LYS A 279 -10.37 12.40 8.17
C LYS A 279 -9.16 12.44 9.07
N THR A 280 -8.45 13.55 9.07
CA THR A 280 -7.42 13.86 10.06
C THR A 280 -7.98 14.85 11.09
N THR A 281 -7.53 14.71 12.35
CA THR A 281 -7.97 15.56 13.46
C THR A 281 -6.83 16.44 13.97
N LYS A 282 -7.17 17.60 14.52
CA LYS A 282 -6.19 18.51 15.14
C LYS A 282 -5.42 17.81 16.27
N ASP A 283 -6.12 17.07 17.10
CA ASP A 283 -5.53 16.41 18.28
C ASP A 283 -4.62 15.24 17.86
N GLY A 284 -5.07 14.43 16.88
CA GLY A 284 -4.27 13.33 16.33
C GLY A 284 -2.99 13.82 15.68
N LEU A 285 -3.07 14.83 14.80
CA LEU A 285 -1.88 15.39 14.15
C LEU A 285 -0.95 16.09 15.15
N SER A 286 -1.49 16.76 16.18
CA SER A 286 -0.68 17.36 17.27
C SER A 286 0.04 16.28 18.07
N ALA A 287 -0.61 15.16 18.37
CA ALA A 287 -0.01 14.02 19.05
C ALA A 287 1.11 13.40 18.21
N VAL A 288 0.89 13.21 16.88
CA VAL A 288 1.92 12.74 15.95
C VAL A 288 3.17 13.61 16.03
N GLY A 289 3.03 14.93 15.87
CA GLY A 289 4.16 15.85 15.91
C GLY A 289 4.92 15.85 17.25
N ARG A 290 4.19 15.82 18.36
CA ARG A 290 4.78 15.78 19.71
C ARG A 290 5.53 14.48 19.98
N LEU A 291 4.93 13.33 19.65
CA LEU A 291 5.53 12.02 19.93
C LEU A 291 6.69 11.70 18.98
N ALA A 292 6.64 12.16 17.72
CA ALA A 292 7.77 12.06 16.81
C ALA A 292 9.03 12.76 17.36
N LYS A 293 8.85 13.92 17.99
CA LYS A 293 9.96 14.66 18.64
C LYS A 293 10.53 13.95 19.89
N LYS A 294 9.81 13.02 20.50
CA LYS A 294 10.40 12.16 21.56
C LYS A 294 11.54 11.31 20.98
N SER A 295 11.33 10.77 19.79
CA SER A 295 12.32 9.90 19.13
C SER A 295 13.39 10.68 18.38
N VAL A 296 12.99 11.75 17.65
CA VAL A 296 13.86 12.59 16.82
C VAL A 296 13.54 14.06 17.14
N PRO A 297 14.24 14.67 18.11
CA PRO A 297 13.89 16.01 18.65
C PRO A 297 13.90 17.13 17.59
N ASP A 298 14.81 17.06 16.65
CA ASP A 298 15.07 18.10 15.64
C ASP A 298 14.20 18.00 14.38
N VAL A 299 13.09 17.24 14.43
CA VAL A 299 12.12 17.22 13.32
C VAL A 299 11.49 18.60 13.14
N ASN A 300 11.60 19.15 11.93
CA ASN A 300 11.04 20.46 11.59
C ASN A 300 9.58 20.35 11.10
N LEU A 301 8.63 20.49 11.99
CA LEU A 301 7.19 20.41 11.66
C LEU A 301 6.70 21.53 10.71
N ARG A 302 7.50 22.59 10.47
CA ARG A 302 7.17 23.62 9.46
C ARG A 302 7.34 23.09 8.02
N SER A 303 8.06 21.97 7.88
CA SER A 303 8.27 21.30 6.58
C SER A 303 7.13 20.31 6.23
N VAL A 304 6.04 20.25 7.01
CA VAL A 304 4.86 19.44 6.68
C VAL A 304 4.25 19.95 5.37
N ILE A 305 4.10 19.06 4.40
CA ILE A 305 3.51 19.37 3.09
C ILE A 305 2.08 18.85 2.96
N THR A 306 1.74 17.77 3.69
CA THR A 306 0.38 17.23 3.71
C THR A 306 0.15 16.34 4.93
N SER A 307 -1.11 16.07 5.24
CA SER A 307 -1.55 15.05 6.19
C SER A 307 -2.53 14.11 5.51
N PHE A 308 -2.62 12.89 6.01
CA PHE A 308 -3.58 11.90 5.55
C PHE A 308 -3.89 10.89 6.65
N ALA A 309 -4.98 10.14 6.47
CA ALA A 309 -5.32 9.03 7.34
C ALA A 309 -5.62 7.78 6.52
N GLY A 310 -5.39 6.62 7.15
CA GLY A 310 -5.73 5.31 6.58
C GLY A 310 -6.40 4.43 7.62
N VAL A 311 -7.39 3.65 7.17
CA VAL A 311 -8.16 2.77 8.04
C VAL A 311 -7.65 1.34 7.94
N ARG A 312 -7.25 0.76 9.07
CA ARG A 312 -6.81 -0.63 9.19
C ARG A 312 -8.02 -1.54 9.38
N ALA A 313 -8.04 -2.66 8.67
CA ALA A 313 -9.02 -3.72 8.78
C ALA A 313 -8.65 -4.65 9.95
N SER A 314 -8.80 -4.21 11.19
CA SER A 314 -8.50 -5.02 12.37
C SER A 314 -9.69 -5.90 12.76
N GLU A 315 -9.43 -7.00 13.47
CA GLU A 315 -10.40 -7.93 14.02
C GLU A 315 -10.12 -8.12 15.53
N LYS A 316 -11.11 -8.54 16.30
CA LYS A 316 -11.03 -8.64 17.78
C LYS A 316 -9.95 -9.61 18.26
N ASP A 317 -9.76 -10.73 17.57
CA ASP A 317 -8.78 -11.76 17.92
C ASP A 317 -7.36 -11.37 17.46
N GLY A 318 -7.26 -10.32 16.65
CA GLY A 318 -6.00 -9.67 16.29
C GLY A 318 -5.16 -10.42 15.27
N ASP A 319 -5.63 -11.50 14.63
CA ASP A 319 -4.89 -12.23 13.58
C ASP A 319 -5.55 -12.06 12.20
N PHE A 320 -4.88 -12.51 11.14
CA PHE A 320 -5.42 -12.53 9.79
C PHE A 320 -6.45 -13.64 9.61
N ILE A 321 -7.47 -13.41 8.79
CA ILE A 321 -8.45 -14.41 8.39
C ILE A 321 -8.17 -14.82 6.94
N ILE A 322 -7.39 -15.90 6.77
CA ILE A 322 -7.02 -16.43 5.45
C ILE A 322 -7.40 -17.91 5.41
N LYS A 323 -8.58 -18.21 4.88
CA LYS A 323 -9.11 -19.57 4.81
C LYS A 323 -10.22 -19.72 3.76
N ALA A 324 -10.49 -20.95 3.33
CA ALA A 324 -11.72 -21.25 2.59
C ALA A 324 -12.94 -21.05 3.52
N SER A 325 -14.05 -20.63 2.93
CA SER A 325 -15.33 -20.58 3.64
C SER A 325 -15.77 -21.98 4.05
N ASP A 326 -16.23 -22.11 5.29
CA ASP A 326 -16.82 -23.35 5.80
C ASP A 326 -18.27 -23.55 5.32
N LYS A 327 -18.95 -22.47 4.89
CA LYS A 327 -20.35 -22.48 4.47
C LYS A 327 -20.53 -22.42 2.96
N THR A 328 -19.70 -21.63 2.28
CA THR A 328 -19.88 -21.34 0.85
C THR A 328 -18.71 -21.87 0.05
N LYS A 329 -18.83 -23.09 -0.47
CA LYS A 329 -17.77 -23.77 -1.24
C LYS A 329 -17.26 -22.88 -2.39
N GLY A 330 -15.94 -22.73 -2.54
CA GLY A 330 -15.33 -21.92 -3.57
C GLY A 330 -15.19 -20.42 -3.21
N PHE A 331 -15.62 -20.03 -2.00
CA PHE A 331 -15.38 -18.69 -1.45
C PHE A 331 -14.17 -18.76 -0.51
N VAL A 332 -13.23 -17.83 -0.65
CA VAL A 332 -11.98 -17.78 0.13
C VAL A 332 -11.84 -16.41 0.77
N HIS A 333 -11.61 -16.36 2.06
CA HIS A 333 -11.33 -15.14 2.80
C HIS A 333 -9.84 -14.80 2.74
N ALA A 334 -9.51 -13.54 2.44
CA ALA A 334 -8.24 -12.86 2.66
C ALA A 334 -8.57 -11.54 3.38
N ALA A 335 -9.08 -11.65 4.60
CA ALA A 335 -9.75 -10.62 5.37
C ALA A 335 -9.02 -10.31 6.69
N ALA A 336 -9.44 -9.25 7.39
CA ALA A 336 -8.84 -8.78 8.62
C ALA A 336 -7.32 -8.55 8.51
N ILE A 337 -6.86 -8.08 7.35
CA ILE A 337 -5.44 -7.89 7.06
C ILE A 337 -5.07 -6.43 7.34
N ASP A 338 -4.67 -6.17 8.60
CA ASP A 338 -4.05 -4.94 9.05
C ASP A 338 -2.51 -5.05 9.04
N SER A 339 -1.76 -4.37 9.92
CA SER A 339 -0.29 -4.53 10.01
C SER A 339 0.07 -5.90 10.61
N PRO A 340 1.02 -6.63 9.98
CA PRO A 340 1.96 -6.27 8.91
C PRO A 340 1.53 -6.70 7.48
N GLY A 341 0.29 -6.49 7.08
CA GLY A 341 -0.29 -6.97 5.82
C GLY A 341 0.49 -6.57 4.55
N LEU A 342 1.05 -5.35 4.50
CA LEU A 342 1.88 -4.92 3.38
C LEU A 342 3.12 -5.82 3.21
N SER A 343 3.85 -6.09 4.29
CA SER A 343 5.03 -6.96 4.27
C SER A 343 4.68 -8.41 3.96
N SER A 344 3.44 -8.81 4.27
CA SER A 344 2.93 -10.17 4.13
C SER A 344 2.26 -10.44 2.78
N CYS A 345 1.96 -9.41 1.98
CA CYS A 345 1.04 -9.51 0.84
C CYS A 345 1.47 -10.55 -0.21
N ALA A 346 2.77 -10.69 -0.46
CA ALA A 346 3.29 -11.68 -1.40
C ALA A 346 3.11 -13.13 -0.89
N ALA A 347 3.35 -13.39 0.41
CA ALA A 347 3.11 -14.69 1.00
C ALA A 347 1.61 -15.01 1.13
N ILE A 348 0.78 -14.00 1.42
CA ILE A 348 -0.68 -14.13 1.45
C ILE A 348 -1.19 -14.53 0.07
N ALA A 349 -0.70 -13.93 -1.01
CA ALA A 349 -1.08 -14.28 -2.38
C ALA A 349 -0.78 -15.75 -2.71
N VAL A 350 0.37 -16.27 -2.25
CA VAL A 350 0.70 -17.70 -2.40
C VAL A 350 -0.25 -18.56 -1.59
N LEU A 351 -0.48 -18.22 -0.31
CA LEU A 351 -1.39 -18.99 0.56
C LEU A 351 -2.82 -19.03 0.01
N VAL A 352 -3.35 -17.90 -0.48
CA VAL A 352 -4.69 -17.85 -1.11
C VAL A 352 -4.74 -18.74 -2.34
N THR A 353 -3.69 -18.76 -3.16
CA THR A 353 -3.60 -19.65 -4.33
C THR A 353 -3.59 -21.13 -3.92
N ASP A 354 -2.85 -21.48 -2.86
CA ASP A 354 -2.83 -22.86 -2.33
C ASP A 354 -4.19 -23.29 -1.75
N ILE A 355 -4.90 -22.36 -1.08
CA ILE A 355 -6.26 -22.62 -0.59
C ILE A 355 -7.21 -22.83 -1.78
N LEU A 356 -7.18 -21.99 -2.82
CA LEU A 356 -8.00 -22.16 -4.02
C LEU A 356 -7.77 -23.54 -4.66
N LYS A 357 -6.50 -23.96 -4.76
CA LYS A 357 -6.12 -25.30 -5.23
C LYS A 357 -6.74 -26.40 -4.36
N SER A 358 -6.69 -26.24 -3.04
CA SER A 358 -7.20 -27.24 -2.10
C SER A 358 -8.72 -27.41 -2.18
N VAL A 359 -9.44 -26.36 -2.60
CA VAL A 359 -10.91 -26.41 -2.78
C VAL A 359 -11.34 -26.74 -4.22
N GLY A 360 -10.37 -27.07 -5.09
CA GLY A 360 -10.63 -27.67 -6.41
C GLY A 360 -10.24 -26.83 -7.62
N LEU A 361 -9.66 -25.63 -7.46
CA LEU A 361 -9.15 -24.84 -8.60
C LEU A 361 -7.97 -25.59 -9.24
N LYS A 362 -8.04 -25.82 -10.55
CA LYS A 362 -6.94 -26.42 -11.33
C LYS A 362 -5.90 -25.36 -11.63
N LEU A 363 -4.64 -25.66 -11.39
CA LEU A 363 -3.51 -24.77 -11.58
C LEU A 363 -2.54 -25.34 -12.64
N ASP A 364 -2.79 -25.02 -13.90
CA ASP A 364 -1.88 -25.31 -15.01
C ASP A 364 -0.96 -24.12 -15.23
N LEU A 365 0.36 -24.34 -15.20
CA LEU A 365 1.34 -23.25 -15.35
C LEU A 365 1.15 -22.51 -16.66
N ASN A 366 1.24 -21.18 -16.61
CA ASN A 366 1.26 -20.30 -17.76
C ASN A 366 2.72 -20.04 -18.19
N PRO A 367 3.20 -20.63 -19.29
CA PRO A 367 4.57 -20.43 -19.75
C PRO A 367 4.84 -19.00 -20.26
N ASP A 368 3.78 -18.26 -20.59
CA ASP A 368 3.86 -16.89 -21.13
C ASP A 368 3.80 -15.83 -20.05
N PHE A 369 3.72 -16.23 -18.77
CA PHE A 369 3.69 -15.28 -17.66
C PHE A 369 5.00 -14.46 -17.60
N ASN A 370 4.85 -13.14 -17.73
CA ASN A 370 5.96 -12.21 -17.57
C ASN A 370 5.91 -11.57 -16.17
N PRO A 371 6.87 -11.86 -15.28
CA PRO A 371 6.91 -11.26 -13.93
C PRO A 371 7.33 -9.80 -13.95
N GLU A 372 8.00 -9.34 -14.99
CA GLU A 372 8.58 -8.00 -15.05
C GLU A 372 7.57 -6.95 -15.52
N ARG A 373 7.75 -5.73 -15.02
CA ARG A 373 6.98 -4.57 -15.43
C ARG A 373 7.91 -3.44 -15.88
N LYS A 374 7.45 -2.64 -16.86
CA LYS A 374 8.16 -1.43 -17.29
C LYS A 374 8.45 -0.50 -16.11
N ASN A 375 9.68 -0.04 -16.02
CA ASN A 375 10.11 0.91 -15.01
C ASN A 375 9.60 2.33 -15.34
N THR A 376 8.57 2.77 -14.65
CA THR A 376 7.99 4.13 -14.80
C THR A 376 8.89 5.24 -14.24
N HIS A 377 9.96 4.90 -13.53
CA HIS A 377 10.95 5.83 -12.97
C HIS A 377 12.29 5.77 -13.74
N ALA A 378 12.32 5.13 -14.89
CA ALA A 378 13.55 4.99 -15.66
C ALA A 378 14.16 6.36 -16.01
N PHE A 379 13.35 7.30 -16.53
CA PHE A 379 13.80 8.64 -16.90
C PHE A 379 14.35 9.42 -15.70
N SER A 380 13.67 9.40 -14.54
CA SER A 380 14.11 10.12 -13.34
C SER A 380 15.49 9.66 -12.83
N ARG A 381 15.86 8.40 -13.08
CA ARG A 381 17.10 7.75 -12.64
C ARG A 381 18.26 7.89 -13.62
N MET A 382 18.02 8.38 -14.83
CA MET A 382 19.04 8.65 -15.85
C MET A 382 20.00 9.74 -15.39
N THR A 383 21.27 9.65 -15.81
CA THR A 383 22.24 10.75 -15.70
C THR A 383 21.81 11.94 -16.56
N THR A 384 22.46 13.07 -16.40
CA THR A 384 22.16 14.28 -17.21
C THR A 384 22.37 14.01 -18.70
N GLU A 385 23.46 13.32 -19.03
CA GLU A 385 23.84 12.97 -20.39
C GLU A 385 22.83 11.99 -21.03
N GLU A 386 22.42 10.96 -20.27
CA GLU A 386 21.39 10.02 -20.71
C GLU A 386 20.05 10.70 -20.94
N LYS A 387 19.67 11.63 -20.04
CA LYS A 387 18.45 12.45 -20.21
C LYS A 387 18.50 13.30 -21.47
N ASP A 388 19.63 13.94 -21.74
CA ASP A 388 19.80 14.75 -22.96
C ASP A 388 19.63 13.93 -24.22
N GLU A 389 20.26 12.76 -24.30
CA GLU A 389 20.12 11.85 -25.44
C GLU A 389 18.69 11.26 -25.55
N TYR A 390 18.03 11.01 -24.42
CA TYR A 390 16.65 10.53 -24.41
C TYR A 390 15.67 11.59 -24.91
N ILE A 391 15.83 12.84 -24.43
CA ILE A 391 15.00 14.00 -24.82
C ILE A 391 15.13 14.32 -26.31
N LYS A 392 16.32 14.16 -26.91
CA LYS A 392 16.49 14.34 -28.38
C LYS A 392 15.57 13.41 -29.19
N LYS A 393 15.27 12.22 -28.66
CA LYS A 393 14.39 11.22 -29.29
C LYS A 393 12.94 11.35 -28.85
N HIS A 394 12.71 11.89 -27.65
CA HIS A 394 11.42 12.02 -26.96
C HIS A 394 11.26 13.41 -26.39
N PRO A 395 11.00 14.45 -27.23
CA PRO A 395 11.01 15.85 -26.80
C PRO A 395 10.06 16.21 -25.65
N GLU A 396 8.97 15.44 -25.48
CA GLU A 396 8.00 15.59 -24.39
C GLU A 396 8.60 15.38 -23.00
N PHE A 397 9.70 14.63 -22.90
CA PHE A 397 10.44 14.47 -21.63
C PHE A 397 11.27 15.70 -21.23
N GLY A 398 11.55 16.59 -22.18
CA GLY A 398 12.22 17.88 -21.92
C GLY A 398 11.31 18.95 -21.28
N ARG A 399 9.99 18.72 -21.29
CA ARG A 399 9.02 19.67 -20.73
C ARG A 399 8.63 19.29 -19.31
N ILE A 400 9.18 20.00 -18.32
CA ILE A 400 8.86 19.75 -16.90
C ILE A 400 7.51 20.36 -16.54
N ILE A 401 6.56 19.51 -16.14
CA ILE A 401 5.20 19.88 -15.71
C ILE A 401 5.13 20.08 -14.19
N CYS A 402 5.61 19.12 -13.42
CA CYS A 402 5.66 19.24 -11.96
C CYS A 402 7.08 19.61 -11.51
N ARG A 403 7.31 20.90 -11.19
CA ARG A 403 8.64 21.38 -10.80
C ARG A 403 9.11 20.87 -9.44
N CYS A 404 8.19 20.67 -8.48
CA CYS A 404 8.52 20.19 -7.12
C CYS A 404 9.07 18.78 -7.12
N GLU A 405 8.57 17.93 -8.02
CA GLU A 405 8.95 16.51 -8.14
C GLU A 405 9.81 16.23 -9.38
N GLY A 406 10.01 17.22 -10.26
CA GLY A 406 10.81 17.08 -11.47
C GLY A 406 10.15 16.23 -12.57
N ILE A 407 8.81 16.15 -12.61
CA ILE A 407 8.07 15.27 -13.52
C ILE A 407 7.81 15.96 -14.86
N SER A 408 8.16 15.27 -15.92
CA SER A 408 7.99 15.71 -17.32
C SER A 408 6.61 15.39 -17.88
N GLU A 409 6.27 16.01 -19.00
CA GLU A 409 5.08 15.70 -19.80
C GLU A 409 5.13 14.26 -20.32
N GLY A 410 6.30 13.79 -20.74
CA GLY A 410 6.49 12.42 -21.23
C GLY A 410 6.17 11.36 -20.19
N GLU A 411 6.65 11.53 -18.93
CA GLU A 411 6.33 10.61 -17.83
C GLU A 411 4.82 10.58 -17.53
N ILE A 412 4.12 11.71 -17.61
CA ILE A 412 2.67 11.74 -17.43
C ILE A 412 1.95 11.00 -18.55
N LYS A 413 2.37 11.20 -19.81
CA LYS A 413 1.79 10.50 -20.97
C LYS A 413 2.04 8.99 -20.90
N GLU A 414 3.24 8.56 -20.53
CA GLU A 414 3.52 7.14 -20.29
C GLU A 414 2.61 6.53 -19.21
N ALA A 415 2.39 7.26 -18.12
CA ALA A 415 1.52 6.77 -17.05
C ALA A 415 0.06 6.58 -17.48
N LEU A 416 -0.42 7.38 -18.44
CA LEU A 416 -1.77 7.26 -19.01
C LEU A 416 -1.93 6.02 -19.90
N GLU A 417 -0.84 5.45 -20.41
CA GLU A 417 -0.86 4.27 -21.30
C GLU A 417 -0.64 2.94 -20.57
N LEU A 418 -0.06 2.97 -19.35
CA LEU A 418 0.28 1.76 -18.60
C LEU A 418 -0.89 1.28 -17.74
N ASN A 419 -1.15 -0.03 -17.77
CA ASN A 419 -2.17 -0.67 -16.92
C ASN A 419 -1.86 -0.54 -15.41
N PRO A 420 -2.88 -0.36 -14.57
CA PRO A 420 -4.22 0.16 -14.90
C PRO A 420 -4.12 1.63 -15.30
N LYS A 421 -4.76 1.99 -16.41
CA LYS A 421 -4.71 3.36 -16.96
C LYS A 421 -5.48 4.32 -16.06
N PRO A 422 -4.85 5.39 -15.53
CA PRO A 422 -5.55 6.39 -14.72
C PRO A 422 -6.38 7.33 -15.59
N ASP A 423 -7.42 7.93 -15.03
CA ASP A 423 -8.28 8.92 -15.71
C ASP A 423 -8.52 10.19 -14.87
N ASP A 424 -7.91 10.29 -13.70
CA ASP A 424 -8.00 11.43 -12.80
C ASP A 424 -6.63 11.93 -12.31
N LEU A 425 -6.64 13.08 -11.63
CA LEU A 425 -5.42 13.71 -11.14
C LEU A 425 -4.71 12.88 -10.06
N ASP A 426 -5.45 12.27 -9.14
CA ASP A 426 -4.87 11.45 -8.08
C ASP A 426 -4.33 10.11 -8.62
N GLY A 427 -4.87 9.61 -9.73
CA GLY A 427 -4.34 8.48 -10.47
C GLY A 427 -2.96 8.77 -11.06
N ILE A 428 -2.80 9.93 -11.73
CA ILE A 428 -1.49 10.40 -12.21
C ILE A 428 -0.54 10.63 -11.03
N LYS A 429 -1.01 11.31 -9.98
CA LYS A 429 -0.24 11.58 -8.76
C LYS A 429 0.35 10.30 -8.16
N ARG A 430 -0.42 9.21 -8.06
CA ARG A 430 0.06 7.93 -7.53
C ARG A 430 1.04 7.19 -8.44
N ARG A 431 1.04 7.47 -9.76
CA ARG A 431 1.94 6.79 -10.71
C ARG A 431 3.27 7.48 -10.88
N VAL A 432 3.25 8.81 -11.05
CA VAL A 432 4.44 9.61 -11.37
C VAL A 432 4.72 10.74 -10.38
N ARG A 433 3.99 10.85 -9.25
CA ARG A 433 4.17 11.87 -8.22
C ARG A 433 3.85 13.31 -8.62
N ALA A 434 3.34 13.57 -9.82
CA ALA A 434 2.89 14.91 -10.19
C ALA A 434 1.80 15.40 -9.22
N GLY A 435 2.08 16.46 -8.47
CA GLY A 435 1.20 17.00 -7.42
C GLY A 435 1.50 16.52 -5.99
N MET A 436 2.57 15.71 -5.76
CA MET A 436 2.95 15.24 -4.41
C MET A 436 3.96 16.14 -3.69
N GLY A 437 4.59 17.09 -4.40
CA GLY A 437 5.57 17.96 -3.80
C GLY A 437 4.96 19.11 -2.99
N ARG A 438 5.79 20.02 -2.56
CA ARG A 438 5.49 21.12 -1.62
C ARG A 438 4.23 21.92 -1.94
N CYS A 439 3.89 22.17 -3.22
CA CYS A 439 2.70 22.94 -3.60
C CYS A 439 1.42 22.11 -3.71
N GLN A 440 1.49 20.77 -3.53
CA GLN A 440 0.36 19.83 -3.58
C GLN A 440 -0.53 20.00 -4.82
N GLY A 441 0.09 20.18 -5.99
CA GLY A 441 -0.61 20.31 -7.27
C GLY A 441 -1.00 21.75 -7.65
N GLY A 442 -0.74 22.75 -6.80
CA GLY A 442 -1.16 24.14 -7.03
C GLY A 442 -0.70 24.74 -8.37
N PHE A 443 0.42 24.28 -8.92
CA PHE A 443 0.92 24.76 -10.22
C PHE A 443 0.76 23.75 -11.35
N CYS A 444 0.90 22.46 -11.09
CA CYS A 444 0.92 21.46 -12.15
C CYS A 444 -0.49 20.93 -12.53
N SER A 445 -1.48 21.00 -11.65
CA SER A 445 -2.82 20.42 -11.90
C SER A 445 -3.46 20.89 -13.23
N PRO A 446 -3.46 22.18 -13.61
CA PRO A 446 -4.05 22.61 -14.89
C PRO A 446 -3.37 21.97 -16.11
N TYR A 447 -2.05 21.79 -16.05
CA TYR A 447 -1.29 21.14 -17.13
C TYR A 447 -1.55 19.65 -17.18
N VAL A 448 -1.60 18.97 -16.02
CA VAL A 448 -1.95 17.54 -15.93
C VAL A 448 -3.37 17.31 -16.46
N MET A 449 -4.35 18.14 -16.09
CA MET A 449 -5.71 18.08 -16.62
C MET A 449 -5.73 18.21 -18.16
N ARG A 450 -4.98 19.16 -18.70
CA ARG A 450 -4.88 19.33 -20.16
C ARG A 450 -4.31 18.06 -20.83
N ILE A 451 -3.24 17.49 -20.29
CA ILE A 451 -2.63 16.27 -20.83
C ILE A 451 -3.63 15.10 -20.78
N ILE A 452 -4.37 14.92 -19.68
CA ILE A 452 -5.42 13.89 -19.58
C ILE A 452 -6.50 14.15 -20.62
N SER A 453 -6.98 15.40 -20.73
CA SER A 453 -8.01 15.82 -21.68
C SER A 453 -7.62 15.49 -23.13
N GLU A 454 -6.41 15.90 -23.53
CA GLU A 454 -5.87 15.67 -24.87
C GLU A 454 -5.68 14.18 -25.18
N GLN A 455 -5.10 13.40 -24.25
CA GLN A 455 -4.82 11.96 -24.45
C GLN A 455 -6.10 11.11 -24.49
N LYS A 456 -7.08 11.46 -23.67
CA LYS A 456 -8.33 10.69 -23.56
C LYS A 456 -9.51 11.27 -24.35
N SER A 457 -9.32 12.42 -24.99
CA SER A 457 -10.35 13.14 -25.75
C SER A 457 -11.61 13.41 -24.90
N ILE A 458 -11.43 13.81 -23.65
CA ILE A 458 -12.50 14.21 -22.73
C ILE A 458 -12.39 15.69 -22.36
N PRO A 459 -13.52 16.41 -22.21
CA PRO A 459 -13.51 17.82 -21.79
C PRO A 459 -12.82 18.01 -20.43
N MET A 460 -12.09 19.11 -20.24
CA MET A 460 -11.38 19.40 -18.99
C MET A 460 -12.32 19.47 -17.78
N GLU A 461 -13.57 19.91 -17.95
CA GLU A 461 -14.61 20.01 -16.92
C GLU A 461 -15.04 18.62 -16.40
N LYS A 462 -14.79 17.56 -17.17
CA LYS A 462 -15.08 16.17 -16.79
C LYS A 462 -13.92 15.48 -16.09
N ILE A 463 -12.75 16.14 -16.04
CA ILE A 463 -11.62 15.56 -15.33
C ILE A 463 -11.78 15.81 -13.84
N THR A 464 -11.75 14.72 -13.10
CA THR A 464 -11.92 14.72 -11.65
C THR A 464 -10.58 14.74 -10.92
N LYS A 465 -10.62 15.11 -9.66
CA LYS A 465 -9.45 14.95 -8.79
C LYS A 465 -9.28 13.50 -8.34
N LYS A 466 -10.37 12.82 -7.99
CA LYS A 466 -10.35 11.46 -7.39
C LYS A 466 -11.64 10.66 -7.67
N GLY A 467 -12.18 10.73 -8.87
CA GLY A 467 -13.45 10.11 -9.26
C GLY A 467 -14.64 11.08 -9.19
N GLU A 468 -15.82 10.56 -9.46
CA GLU A 468 -17.08 11.30 -9.54
C GLU A 468 -17.32 12.22 -8.32
N GLY A 469 -17.84 13.43 -8.59
CA GLY A 469 -18.12 14.43 -7.56
C GLY A 469 -16.89 15.19 -7.05
N SER A 470 -15.74 15.06 -7.73
CA SER A 470 -14.51 15.77 -7.39
C SER A 470 -13.95 16.58 -8.57
N GLU A 471 -14.81 17.09 -9.42
CA GLU A 471 -14.50 17.98 -10.54
C GLU A 471 -13.90 19.28 -10.00
N LEU A 472 -12.85 19.78 -10.67
CA LEU A 472 -12.18 21.01 -10.28
C LEU A 472 -12.71 22.23 -11.05
N LEU A 473 -13.34 22.00 -12.19
CA LEU A 473 -13.90 23.05 -13.04
C LEU A 473 -15.43 22.91 -13.06
N THR A 474 -16.12 24.04 -12.93
CA THR A 474 -17.59 24.11 -12.96
C THR A 474 -18.14 24.61 -14.31
N GLY A 475 -17.23 24.92 -15.25
CA GLY A 475 -17.53 25.42 -16.59
C GLY A 475 -16.33 26.10 -17.20
N GLU A 476 -16.49 26.60 -18.44
CA GLU A 476 -15.45 27.38 -19.11
C GLU A 476 -15.23 28.72 -18.39
N ALA A 477 -13.97 29.03 -18.12
CA ALA A 477 -13.58 30.38 -17.70
C ALA A 477 -13.65 31.32 -18.91
N LYS A 478 -14.27 32.49 -18.74
CA LYS A 478 -14.33 33.54 -19.79
C LYS A 478 -12.95 34.08 -20.08
#